data_84b5c8b90d24ceb45bea20253995230f
#
_entry.id   84b5c8b90d24ceb45bea20253995230f
#
_cell.length_a   1.000
_cell.length_b   1.000
_cell.length_c   1.000
_cell.angle_alpha   90.00
_cell.angle_beta   90.00
_cell.angle_gamma   90.00
#
_symmetry.space_group_name_H-M   'P 1'
#
loop_
_entity.id
_entity.type
_entity.pdbx_description
1 polymer ?
#
loop_
_entity_poly.entity_id
_entity_poly.type
_entity_poly.pdbx_seq_one_letter_code
_entity_poly.pdbx_strand_id
1 'polypeptide(L)'
;MEQASNTTAEDLKEVKDAMFLYSEHLDAGVMDTGVKTGEFLRGKYKVNRNNPNEGLISTTLGFDVKVIGKDNNNRAIMGDIVAVKLLDESLWLNRKHVEIQDDDQEDPEGRQSVSTMDDKKYSSVRERIIKENLCPVATVVGVIKRDLRNLAGQISRLLLKGPNKSYVLVDPVDPRYPSTIIAVTSFDALAKKKIIFNIDCWHEQQAYPAGHLVGIFGDADDLNTESKVILFEHNVETRSFSQAVIDCLPQEGANFKITEAEMARRQDLRSYPIVS
;
A
#
# COMPACT_ATOMS: atom_id res chain seq x y z
N MET A 1 27.18 -38.14 0.03
CA MET A 1 26.70 -38.09 1.41
C MET A 1 26.12 -36.72 1.60
N GLU A 2 24.81 -36.62 1.36
CA GLU A 2 24.00 -35.39 1.50
C GLU A 2 23.73 -35.15 2.98
N GLN A 3 24.16 -34.02 3.48
CA GLN A 3 23.62 -33.49 4.73
C GLN A 3 22.33 -32.77 4.40
N ALA A 4 21.21 -33.48 4.51
CA ALA A 4 19.90 -32.89 4.63
C ALA A 4 19.90 -32.09 5.95
N SER A 5 19.92 -30.76 5.84
CA SER A 5 19.70 -29.87 6.97
C SER A 5 18.25 -30.10 7.45
N ASN A 6 18.10 -30.83 8.53
CA ASN A 6 16.85 -30.92 9.29
C ASN A 6 16.50 -29.51 9.77
N THR A 7 15.58 -28.86 9.10
CA THR A 7 14.87 -27.72 9.63
C THR A 7 13.97 -28.26 10.74
N THR A 8 14.44 -28.17 11.97
CA THR A 8 13.81 -28.77 13.14
C THR A 8 12.60 -27.94 13.57
N ALA A 9 11.73 -28.59 14.36
CA ALA A 9 10.62 -27.94 15.06
C ALA A 9 11.02 -26.67 15.85
N GLU A 10 12.32 -26.44 16.03
CA GLU A 10 12.93 -25.26 16.66
C GLU A 10 12.86 -24.02 15.75
N ASP A 11 13.04 -24.15 14.41
CA ASP A 11 12.89 -23.01 13.48
C ASP A 11 11.44 -22.55 13.39
N LEU A 12 10.49 -23.49 13.55
CA LEU A 12 9.06 -23.16 13.69
C LEU A 12 8.74 -22.56 15.06
N LYS A 13 9.54 -22.85 16.08
CA LYS A 13 9.45 -22.22 17.40
C LYS A 13 9.96 -20.79 17.37
N GLU A 14 11.09 -20.51 16.73
CA GLU A 14 11.58 -19.12 16.55
C GLU A 14 10.56 -18.24 15.82
N VAL A 15 9.86 -18.78 14.81
CA VAL A 15 8.74 -18.08 14.16
C VAL A 15 7.53 -17.95 15.10
N LYS A 16 7.35 -18.87 16.05
CA LYS A 16 6.28 -18.81 17.07
C LYS A 16 6.65 -17.94 18.28
N ASP A 17 7.90 -17.92 18.67
CA ASP A 17 8.37 -17.16 19.86
C ASP A 17 8.61 -15.66 19.55
N ALA A 18 8.62 -15.28 18.26
CA ALA A 18 8.48 -13.88 17.81
C ALA A 18 7.00 -13.43 17.71
N MET A 19 6.13 -14.00 18.50
CA MET A 19 4.70 -13.69 18.50
C MET A 19 4.45 -12.28 19.09
N PHE A 20 4.49 -11.27 18.23
CA PHE A 20 3.77 -10.04 18.52
C PHE A 20 2.28 -10.38 18.45
N LEU A 21 1.63 -10.44 19.59
CA LEU A 21 0.17 -10.49 19.68
C LEU A 21 -0.32 -9.07 19.36
N TYR A 22 -0.87 -8.90 18.17
CA TYR A 22 -1.59 -7.68 17.84
C TYR A 22 -2.96 -7.71 18.55
N SER A 23 -3.49 -6.53 18.85
CA SER A 23 -4.86 -6.41 19.34
C SER A 23 -5.85 -6.90 18.28
N GLU A 24 -6.91 -7.57 18.70
CA GLU A 24 -7.99 -7.95 17.81
C GLU A 24 -8.65 -6.70 17.20
N HIS A 25 -8.99 -6.76 15.92
CA HIS A 25 -9.73 -5.69 15.27
C HIS A 25 -11.18 -5.69 15.75
N LEU A 26 -11.74 -4.52 15.95
CA LEU A 26 -13.15 -4.39 16.27
C LEU A 26 -14.03 -4.86 15.11
N ASP A 27 -15.20 -5.38 15.44
CA ASP A 27 -16.18 -5.77 14.43
C ASP A 27 -16.59 -4.61 13.53
N ALA A 28 -16.87 -4.89 12.25
CA ALA A 28 -17.24 -3.89 11.26
C ALA A 28 -18.42 -3.01 11.69
N GLY A 29 -19.43 -3.60 12.36
CA GLY A 29 -20.59 -2.85 12.88
C GLY A 29 -20.24 -1.89 14.01
N VAL A 30 -19.29 -2.30 14.88
CA VAL A 30 -18.79 -1.44 15.99
C VAL A 30 -17.97 -0.29 15.41
N MET A 31 -17.09 -0.57 14.43
CA MET A 31 -16.31 0.46 13.76
C MET A 31 -17.19 1.48 13.02
N ASP A 32 -18.19 1.00 12.26
CA ASP A 32 -19.11 1.87 11.53
C ASP A 32 -19.93 2.76 12.48
N THR A 33 -20.41 2.19 13.58
CA THR A 33 -21.12 2.94 14.62
C THR A 33 -20.20 3.97 15.27
N GLY A 34 -18.99 3.57 15.65
CA GLY A 34 -18.02 4.46 16.30
C GLY A 34 -17.57 5.61 15.38
N VAL A 35 -17.42 5.36 14.08
CA VAL A 35 -17.17 6.43 13.10
C VAL A 35 -18.36 7.38 13.00
N LYS A 36 -19.60 6.87 12.92
CA LYS A 36 -20.82 7.70 12.86
C LYS A 36 -21.07 8.52 14.12
N THR A 37 -20.69 8.02 15.29
CA THR A 37 -20.82 8.74 16.57
C THR A 37 -19.63 9.65 16.86
N GLY A 38 -18.60 9.62 16.00
CA GLY A 38 -17.36 10.35 16.21
C GLY A 38 -16.55 9.82 17.40
N GLU A 39 -16.67 8.56 17.78
CA GLU A 39 -15.77 7.90 18.72
C GLU A 39 -14.45 7.51 18.05
N PHE A 40 -14.55 7.08 16.81
CA PHE A 40 -13.41 6.75 15.97
C PHE A 40 -13.31 7.69 14.78
N LEU A 41 -12.08 7.93 14.33
CA LEU A 41 -11.81 8.65 13.10
C LEU A 41 -11.59 7.64 11.97
N ARG A 42 -12.06 7.97 10.78
CA ARG A 42 -11.80 7.21 9.56
C ARG A 42 -10.77 7.95 8.72
N GLY A 43 -9.83 7.22 8.14
CA GLY A 43 -8.86 7.81 7.22
C GLY A 43 -8.05 6.76 6.45
N LYS A 44 -7.31 7.22 5.46
CA LYS A 44 -6.38 6.40 4.67
C LYS A 44 -5.03 6.36 5.37
N TYR A 45 -4.53 5.14 5.61
CA TYR A 45 -3.26 4.90 6.26
C TYR A 45 -2.10 5.01 5.26
N LYS A 46 -1.13 5.85 5.57
CA LYS A 46 0.11 6.03 4.80
C LYS A 46 1.30 5.70 5.68
N VAL A 47 2.19 4.83 5.21
CA VAL A 47 3.41 4.46 5.94
C VAL A 47 4.50 5.47 5.64
N ASN A 48 5.24 5.88 6.67
CA ASN A 48 6.41 6.74 6.51
C ASN A 48 7.52 5.97 5.78
N ARG A 49 7.98 6.49 4.65
CA ARG A 49 9.01 5.85 3.82
C ARG A 49 10.33 5.62 4.56
N ASN A 50 10.69 6.53 5.45
CA ASN A 50 11.95 6.49 6.21
C ASN A 50 11.84 5.67 7.50
N ASN A 51 10.61 5.48 8.01
CA ASN A 51 10.37 4.72 9.23
C ASN A 51 9.08 3.89 9.11
N PRO A 52 9.16 2.62 8.72
CA PRO A 52 7.99 1.74 8.57
C PRO A 52 7.18 1.52 9.85
N ASN A 53 7.72 1.86 11.02
CA ASN A 53 7.00 1.81 12.30
C ASN A 53 6.15 3.05 12.56
N GLU A 54 6.16 4.02 11.65
CA GLU A 54 5.37 5.22 11.73
C GLU A 54 4.43 5.31 10.53
N GLY A 55 3.20 5.71 10.80
CA GLY A 55 2.21 5.97 9.78
C GLY A 55 1.51 7.31 10.00
N LEU A 56 0.96 7.82 8.93
CA LEU A 56 0.12 9.01 8.91
C LEU A 56 -1.26 8.63 8.39
N ILE A 57 -2.30 9.16 9.02
CA ILE A 57 -3.68 8.95 8.59
C ILE A 57 -4.24 10.29 8.21
N SER A 58 -4.55 10.44 6.94
CA SER A 58 -5.27 11.61 6.44
C SER A 58 -6.75 11.44 6.74
N THR A 59 -7.25 12.25 7.69
CA THR A 59 -8.64 12.16 8.13
C THR A 59 -9.55 13.07 7.31
N THR A 60 -10.83 12.74 7.30
CA THR A 60 -11.87 13.57 6.67
C THR A 60 -12.11 14.90 7.41
N LEU A 61 -11.59 15.07 8.62
CA LEU A 61 -11.76 16.26 9.45
C LEU A 61 -10.76 17.39 9.16
N GLY A 62 -9.87 17.21 8.17
CA GLY A 62 -8.93 18.23 7.73
C GLY A 62 -7.69 18.37 8.63
N PHE A 63 -7.38 17.37 9.44
CA PHE A 63 -6.10 17.23 10.11
C PHE A 63 -5.60 15.79 10.02
N ASP A 64 -4.27 15.64 10.04
CA ASP A 64 -3.62 14.35 9.98
C ASP A 64 -3.36 13.82 11.38
N VAL A 65 -3.37 12.49 11.51
CA VAL A 65 -3.15 11.78 12.76
C VAL A 65 -1.99 10.83 12.59
N LYS A 66 -1.04 10.83 13.53
CA LYS A 66 0.14 9.97 13.48
C LYS A 66 -0.11 8.67 14.25
N VAL A 67 0.39 7.57 13.69
CA VAL A 67 0.42 6.25 14.34
C VAL A 67 1.88 5.88 14.56
N ILE A 68 2.24 5.51 15.78
CA ILE A 68 3.64 5.24 16.16
C ILE A 68 3.72 3.87 16.82
N GLY A 69 4.61 3.05 16.28
CA GLY A 69 4.89 1.71 16.80
C GLY A 69 3.95 0.63 16.24
N LYS A 70 4.43 -0.61 16.32
CA LYS A 70 3.73 -1.78 15.77
C LYS A 70 2.38 -2.05 16.42
N ASP A 71 2.29 -1.81 17.75
CA ASP A 71 1.06 -2.06 18.50
C ASP A 71 -0.04 -1.10 18.09
N ASN A 72 0.29 0.18 17.91
CA ASN A 72 -0.67 1.18 17.47
C ASN A 72 -1.01 1.04 15.98
N ASN A 73 -0.06 0.56 15.16
CA ASN A 73 -0.31 0.24 13.76
C ASN A 73 -1.33 -0.90 13.59
N ASN A 74 -1.32 -1.87 14.49
CA ASN A 74 -2.26 -2.99 14.54
C ASN A 74 -2.56 -3.62 13.17
N ARG A 75 -1.51 -3.99 12.42
CA ARG A 75 -1.61 -4.67 11.11
C ARG A 75 -2.20 -3.83 9.97
N ALA A 76 -2.27 -2.51 10.12
CA ALA A 76 -2.59 -1.63 9.00
C ALA A 76 -1.44 -1.64 7.98
N ILE A 77 -1.79 -1.61 6.71
CA ILE A 77 -0.87 -1.62 5.57
C ILE A 77 -1.07 -0.34 4.78
N MET A 78 -0.04 0.10 4.06
CA MET A 78 -0.09 1.26 3.17
C MET A 78 -1.33 1.21 2.26
N GLY A 79 -2.14 2.27 2.27
CA GLY A 79 -3.35 2.38 1.45
C GLY A 79 -4.64 1.94 2.14
N ASP A 80 -4.57 1.22 3.26
CA ASP A 80 -5.76 0.77 3.99
C ASP A 80 -6.64 1.94 4.44
N ILE A 81 -7.95 1.74 4.39
CA ILE A 81 -8.90 2.61 5.08
C ILE A 81 -9.10 2.02 6.48
N VAL A 82 -8.76 2.79 7.50
CA VAL A 82 -8.73 2.35 8.90
C VAL A 82 -9.68 3.16 9.77
N ALA A 83 -10.15 2.53 10.85
CA ALA A 83 -10.75 3.20 11.99
C ALA A 83 -9.69 3.39 13.07
N VAL A 84 -9.58 4.60 13.62
CA VAL A 84 -8.58 4.92 14.65
C VAL A 84 -9.19 5.63 15.83
N LYS A 85 -8.62 5.38 16.99
CA LYS A 85 -8.95 6.04 18.26
C LYS A 85 -7.79 6.96 18.65
N LEU A 86 -8.10 8.23 18.91
CA LEU A 86 -7.08 9.15 19.41
C LEU A 86 -6.59 8.70 20.79
N LEU A 87 -5.29 8.76 21.00
CA LEU A 87 -4.64 8.55 22.28
C LEU A 87 -4.75 9.83 23.12
N ASP A 88 -4.39 9.71 24.40
CA ASP A 88 -4.38 10.85 25.34
C ASP A 88 -3.57 12.02 24.78
N GLU A 89 -4.04 13.23 25.00
CA GLU A 89 -3.43 14.46 24.48
C GLU A 89 -1.98 14.65 24.97
N SER A 90 -1.61 14.10 26.12
CA SER A 90 -0.24 14.11 26.64
C SER A 90 0.77 13.38 25.76
N LEU A 91 0.29 12.49 24.89
CA LEU A 91 1.10 11.73 23.92
C LEU A 91 1.20 12.40 22.56
N TRP A 92 0.52 13.53 22.35
CA TRP A 92 0.53 14.23 21.07
C TRP A 92 1.87 14.91 20.82
N LEU A 93 2.28 14.92 19.57
CA LEU A 93 3.59 15.45 19.17
C LEU A 93 3.48 16.90 18.71
N ASN A 94 4.59 17.64 18.79
CA ASN A 94 4.68 18.95 18.15
C ASN A 94 4.94 18.73 16.64
N ARG A 95 4.17 19.39 15.78
CA ARG A 95 4.23 19.26 14.31
C ARG A 95 5.59 19.62 13.71
N LYS A 96 6.41 20.42 14.40
CA LYS A 96 7.78 20.75 13.97
C LYS A 96 8.71 19.53 13.86
N HIS A 97 8.33 18.40 14.49
CA HIS A 97 9.09 17.15 14.46
C HIS A 97 8.46 16.09 13.51
N VAL A 98 7.43 16.47 12.77
CA VAL A 98 6.75 15.57 11.83
C VAL A 98 7.18 15.97 10.42
N GLU A 99 8.13 15.23 9.85
CA GLU A 99 8.43 15.34 8.42
C GLU A 99 7.26 14.75 7.63
N ILE A 100 6.48 15.62 7.01
CA ILE A 100 5.43 15.22 6.05
C ILE A 100 6.11 15.17 4.69
N GLN A 101 6.34 13.99 4.17
CA GLN A 101 6.73 13.83 2.77
C GLN A 101 5.45 13.85 1.92
N ASP A 102 5.19 14.98 1.30
CA ASP A 102 4.10 15.20 0.34
C ASP A 102 4.46 14.60 -1.04
N ASP A 103 4.68 13.28 -1.11
CA ASP A 103 5.08 12.64 -2.38
C ASP A 103 3.89 11.98 -3.12
N ASP A 104 2.69 12.07 -2.60
CA ASP A 104 1.51 11.47 -3.25
C ASP A 104 0.48 12.53 -3.61
N GLN A 105 0.13 12.56 -4.90
CA GLN A 105 -1.01 13.29 -5.45
C GLN A 105 -2.22 13.17 -4.54
N GLU A 106 -2.86 14.29 -4.25
CA GLU A 106 -4.11 14.35 -3.50
C GLU A 106 -5.11 13.37 -4.09
N ASP A 107 -5.41 12.32 -3.33
CA ASP A 107 -6.40 11.32 -3.72
C ASP A 107 -7.79 11.85 -3.33
N PRO A 108 -8.62 12.29 -4.28
CA PRO A 108 -9.93 12.88 -3.98
C PRO A 108 -10.90 11.89 -3.34
N GLU A 109 -10.66 10.58 -3.46
CA GLU A 109 -11.52 9.55 -2.85
C GLU A 109 -11.35 9.43 -1.33
N GLY A 110 -10.22 9.88 -0.77
CA GLY A 110 -9.99 9.90 0.69
C GLY A 110 -10.79 10.96 1.43
N ARG A 111 -11.27 11.99 0.73
CA ARG A 111 -12.01 13.12 1.29
C ARG A 111 -13.53 13.02 1.05
N GLN A 112 -14.13 11.84 1.24
CA GLN A 112 -15.60 11.75 1.20
C GLN A 112 -16.23 12.54 2.34
N SER A 113 -17.25 13.32 1.99
CA SER A 113 -17.97 14.27 2.81
C SER A 113 -18.29 13.77 4.23
N VAL A 114 -17.81 14.54 5.20
CA VAL A 114 -18.04 14.36 6.63
C VAL A 114 -19.53 14.56 6.94
N SER A 115 -20.08 13.71 7.79
CA SER A 115 -21.39 13.97 8.38
C SER A 115 -21.30 15.17 9.33
N THR A 116 -22.29 16.04 9.30
CA THR A 116 -22.35 17.30 10.07
C THR A 116 -22.27 17.15 11.61
N MET A 117 -22.28 15.92 12.14
CA MET A 117 -22.11 15.66 13.58
C MET A 117 -20.65 15.59 14.02
N ASP A 118 -19.75 15.07 13.17
CA ASP A 118 -18.33 14.94 13.48
C ASP A 118 -17.64 16.30 13.60
N ASP A 119 -18.01 17.26 12.75
CA ASP A 119 -17.47 18.62 12.77
C ASP A 119 -17.67 19.35 14.10
N LYS A 120 -18.81 19.14 14.76
CA LYS A 120 -19.09 19.81 16.06
C LYS A 120 -18.27 19.26 17.21
N LYS A 121 -18.04 17.93 17.23
CA LYS A 121 -17.28 17.27 18.31
C LYS A 121 -15.80 17.60 18.25
N TYR A 122 -15.25 17.66 17.04
CA TYR A 122 -13.82 17.88 16.84
C TYR A 122 -13.43 19.33 16.54
N SER A 123 -14.37 20.27 16.50
CA SER A 123 -14.08 21.69 16.25
C SER A 123 -13.10 22.28 17.26
N SER A 124 -13.31 22.06 18.55
CA SER A 124 -12.42 22.53 19.62
C SER A 124 -11.05 21.84 19.59
N VAL A 125 -11.02 20.55 19.27
CA VAL A 125 -9.79 19.78 19.12
C VAL A 125 -8.99 20.30 17.91
N ARG A 126 -9.66 20.55 16.79
CA ARG A 126 -9.06 21.10 15.58
C ARG A 126 -8.46 22.49 15.81
N GLU A 127 -9.19 23.38 16.49
CA GLU A 127 -8.68 24.70 16.84
C GLU A 127 -7.42 24.63 17.70
N ARG A 128 -7.38 23.73 18.68
CA ARG A 128 -6.18 23.50 19.50
C ARG A 128 -5.02 22.93 18.69
N ILE A 129 -5.25 21.92 17.84
CA ILE A 129 -4.25 21.35 16.97
C ILE A 129 -3.57 22.44 16.12
N ILE A 130 -4.38 23.34 15.55
CA ILE A 130 -3.87 24.45 14.74
C ILE A 130 -3.12 25.47 15.59
N LYS A 131 -3.70 25.90 16.72
CA LYS A 131 -3.15 26.94 17.58
C LYS A 131 -1.83 26.53 18.24
N GLU A 132 -1.75 25.30 18.71
CA GLU A 132 -0.62 24.79 19.46
C GLU A 132 0.36 24.02 18.54
N ASN A 133 0.04 23.94 17.24
CA ASN A 133 0.85 23.21 16.22
C ASN A 133 1.12 21.75 16.63
N LEU A 134 0.08 21.06 17.07
CA LEU A 134 0.14 19.67 17.52
C LEU A 134 -0.13 18.70 16.37
N CYS A 135 0.38 17.48 16.52
CA CYS A 135 0.06 16.32 15.69
C CYS A 135 -0.53 15.25 16.60
N PRO A 136 -1.84 14.98 16.51
CA PRO A 136 -2.47 13.94 17.29
C PRO A 136 -1.87 12.57 17.03
N VAL A 137 -1.81 11.73 18.06
CA VAL A 137 -1.38 10.34 17.95
C VAL A 137 -2.58 9.43 18.20
N ALA A 138 -2.67 8.36 17.43
CA ALA A 138 -3.77 7.41 17.51
C ALA A 138 -3.31 5.96 17.43
N THR A 139 -4.21 5.06 17.80
CA THR A 139 -4.11 3.62 17.59
C THR A 139 -5.16 3.16 16.58
N VAL A 140 -4.76 2.22 15.71
CA VAL A 140 -5.68 1.57 14.77
C VAL A 140 -6.51 0.55 15.52
N VAL A 141 -7.84 0.76 15.55
CA VAL A 141 -8.79 -0.17 16.18
C VAL A 141 -9.31 -1.22 15.20
N GLY A 142 -9.13 -1.00 13.90
CA GLY A 142 -9.42 -2.00 12.88
C GLY A 142 -9.29 -1.44 11.46
N VAL A 143 -9.24 -2.36 10.50
CA VAL A 143 -9.19 -2.07 9.07
C VAL A 143 -10.59 -2.16 8.49
N ILE A 144 -11.12 -1.03 7.99
CA ILE A 144 -12.45 -0.96 7.37
C ILE A 144 -12.41 -1.54 5.96
N LYS A 145 -11.36 -1.18 5.19
CA LYS A 145 -11.16 -1.66 3.83
C LYS A 145 -9.67 -1.86 3.58
N ARG A 146 -9.28 -3.08 3.19
CA ARG A 146 -7.92 -3.43 2.82
C ARG A 146 -7.62 -2.92 1.41
N ASP A 147 -6.44 -2.36 1.22
CA ASP A 147 -5.90 -2.07 -0.11
C ASP A 147 -5.29 -3.35 -0.70
N LEU A 148 -6.04 -4.01 -1.61
CA LEU A 148 -5.69 -5.29 -2.22
C LEU A 148 -4.93 -5.06 -3.55
N ARG A 149 -3.83 -4.32 -3.53
CA ARG A 149 -2.99 -4.15 -4.73
C ARG A 149 -1.97 -5.27 -4.86
N ASN A 150 -1.59 -5.57 -6.09
CA ASN A 150 -0.46 -6.43 -6.37
C ASN A 150 0.84 -5.69 -6.07
N LEU A 151 1.80 -6.40 -5.49
CA LEU A 151 3.11 -5.88 -5.09
C LEU A 151 4.21 -6.60 -5.87
N ALA A 152 5.28 -5.88 -6.21
CA ALA A 152 6.51 -6.48 -6.70
C ALA A 152 7.40 -6.82 -5.51
N GLY A 153 8.13 -7.94 -5.60
CA GLY A 153 9.04 -8.35 -4.54
C GLY A 153 10.01 -9.44 -4.97
N GLN A 154 10.81 -9.86 -4.01
CA GLN A 154 11.78 -10.93 -4.17
C GLN A 154 11.78 -11.82 -2.93
N ILE A 155 12.00 -13.12 -3.12
CA ILE A 155 12.13 -14.05 -1.99
C ILE A 155 13.42 -13.73 -1.25
N SER A 156 13.29 -13.41 0.03
CA SER A 156 14.42 -13.13 0.92
C SER A 156 14.85 -14.35 1.70
N ARG A 157 13.91 -15.20 2.12
CA ARG A 157 14.19 -16.34 2.97
C ARG A 157 13.23 -17.51 2.73
N LEU A 158 13.78 -18.73 2.74
CA LEU A 158 13.01 -19.97 2.83
C LEU A 158 12.68 -20.22 4.30
N LEU A 159 11.39 -20.29 4.64
CA LEU A 159 10.93 -20.55 6.01
C LEU A 159 10.73 -22.04 6.27
N LEU A 160 10.07 -22.74 5.34
CA LEU A 160 9.78 -24.15 5.45
C LEU A 160 9.81 -24.82 4.07
N LYS A 161 10.58 -25.87 3.90
CA LYS A 161 10.59 -26.70 2.69
C LYS A 161 9.73 -27.95 2.92
N GLY A 162 8.64 -28.06 2.17
CA GLY A 162 7.75 -29.24 2.18
C GLY A 162 7.82 -30.00 0.86
N PRO A 163 7.27 -31.21 0.79
CA PRO A 163 7.31 -32.05 -0.40
C PRO A 163 6.55 -31.47 -1.59
N ASN A 164 5.43 -30.80 -1.35
CA ASN A 164 4.57 -30.23 -2.38
C ASN A 164 4.49 -28.69 -2.34
N LYS A 165 4.77 -28.11 -1.19
CA LYS A 165 4.73 -26.64 -0.99
C LYS A 165 5.86 -26.20 -0.08
N SER A 166 6.51 -25.13 -0.43
CA SER A 166 7.47 -24.44 0.42
C SER A 166 6.88 -23.08 0.85
N TYR A 167 7.15 -22.68 2.07
CA TYR A 167 6.77 -21.34 2.56
C TYR A 167 7.99 -20.45 2.57
N VAL A 168 7.84 -19.29 1.96
CA VAL A 168 8.94 -18.33 1.77
C VAL A 168 8.52 -16.96 2.30
N LEU A 169 9.49 -16.20 2.78
CA LEU A 169 9.32 -14.80 3.07
C LEU A 169 9.69 -14.01 1.83
N VAL A 170 8.81 -13.11 1.42
CA VAL A 170 8.99 -12.21 0.28
C VAL A 170 9.11 -10.80 0.80
N ASP A 171 10.18 -10.13 0.43
CA ASP A 171 10.35 -8.71 0.71
C ASP A 171 9.85 -7.90 -0.48
N PRO A 172 8.92 -6.96 -0.26
CA PRO A 172 8.45 -6.07 -1.32
C PRO A 172 9.55 -5.12 -1.80
N VAL A 173 9.46 -4.66 -3.02
CA VAL A 173 10.34 -3.62 -3.58
C VAL A 173 10.07 -2.28 -2.89
N ASP A 174 8.80 -1.97 -2.65
CA ASP A 174 8.42 -0.80 -1.87
C ASP A 174 8.51 -1.09 -0.36
N PRO A 175 9.45 -0.47 0.38
CA PRO A 175 9.67 -0.74 1.79
C PRO A 175 8.52 -0.30 2.71
N ARG A 176 7.51 0.40 2.17
CA ARG A 176 6.31 0.79 2.91
C ARG A 176 5.36 -0.39 3.17
N TYR A 177 5.54 -1.50 2.44
CA TYR A 177 4.78 -2.73 2.64
C TYR A 177 5.54 -3.73 3.51
N PRO A 178 4.85 -4.56 4.29
CA PRO A 178 5.50 -5.58 5.12
C PRO A 178 5.99 -6.76 4.28
N SER A 179 7.08 -7.39 4.75
CA SER A 179 7.46 -8.70 4.25
C SER A 179 6.31 -9.68 4.43
N THR A 180 6.07 -10.56 3.45
CA THR A 180 4.86 -11.38 3.37
C THR A 180 5.23 -12.86 3.21
N ILE A 181 4.52 -13.74 3.92
CA ILE A 181 4.69 -15.18 3.79
C ILE A 181 3.82 -15.68 2.64
N ILE A 182 4.43 -16.34 1.66
CA ILE A 182 3.71 -16.97 0.56
C ILE A 182 4.06 -18.47 0.43
N ALA A 183 3.09 -19.24 -0.05
CA ALA A 183 3.30 -20.64 -0.38
C ALA A 183 3.68 -20.76 -1.87
N VAL A 184 4.80 -21.45 -2.16
CA VAL A 184 5.29 -21.68 -3.53
C VAL A 184 5.51 -23.17 -3.75
N THR A 185 5.34 -23.64 -4.99
CA THR A 185 5.55 -25.04 -5.35
C THR A 185 7.03 -25.37 -5.55
N SER A 186 7.82 -24.42 -6.09
CA SER A 186 9.24 -24.61 -6.32
C SER A 186 10.01 -23.37 -5.87
N PHE A 187 10.72 -23.49 -4.76
CA PHE A 187 11.59 -22.44 -4.25
C PHE A 187 12.75 -22.17 -5.23
N ASP A 188 13.42 -23.23 -5.68
CA ASP A 188 14.64 -23.10 -6.49
C ASP A 188 14.39 -22.36 -7.83
N ALA A 189 13.18 -22.50 -8.39
CA ALA A 189 12.78 -21.79 -9.62
C ALA A 189 12.51 -20.31 -9.40
N LEU A 190 12.23 -19.88 -8.19
CA LEU A 190 11.79 -18.51 -7.85
C LEU A 190 12.81 -17.72 -7.03
N ALA A 191 13.82 -18.38 -6.45
CA ALA A 191 14.77 -17.78 -5.50
C ALA A 191 15.53 -16.56 -6.06
N LYS A 192 15.75 -16.51 -7.38
CA LYS A 192 16.45 -15.41 -8.05
C LYS A 192 15.55 -14.60 -8.98
N LYS A 193 14.24 -14.63 -8.75
CA LYS A 193 13.28 -13.93 -9.61
C LYS A 193 12.60 -12.79 -8.89
N LYS A 194 12.28 -11.75 -9.65
CA LYS A 194 11.30 -10.74 -9.25
C LYS A 194 9.91 -11.30 -9.50
N ILE A 195 9.06 -11.22 -8.50
CA ILE A 195 7.72 -11.82 -8.50
C ILE A 195 6.65 -10.77 -8.23
N ILE A 196 5.44 -11.08 -8.65
CA ILE A 196 4.23 -10.34 -8.29
C ILE A 196 3.49 -11.17 -7.25
N PHE A 197 3.13 -10.56 -6.14
CA PHE A 197 2.36 -11.21 -5.08
C PHE A 197 1.29 -10.28 -4.53
N ASN A 198 0.34 -10.84 -3.79
CA ASN A 198 -0.71 -10.09 -3.10
C ASN A 198 -0.75 -10.51 -1.64
N ILE A 199 -1.17 -9.59 -0.76
CA ILE A 199 -1.40 -9.84 0.65
C ILE A 199 -2.87 -10.20 0.83
N ASP A 200 -3.15 -11.41 1.35
CA ASP A 200 -4.51 -11.90 1.55
C ASP A 200 -5.05 -11.54 2.93
N CYS A 201 -4.27 -11.86 3.96
CA CYS A 201 -4.70 -11.67 5.34
C CYS A 201 -3.50 -11.46 6.27
N TRP A 202 -3.78 -10.88 7.44
CA TRP A 202 -2.81 -10.74 8.52
C TRP A 202 -3.50 -11.04 9.85
N HIS A 203 -3.27 -12.22 10.41
CA HIS A 203 -3.86 -12.63 11.68
C HIS A 203 -3.10 -12.02 12.86
N GLU A 204 -3.79 -11.81 13.98
CA GLU A 204 -3.23 -11.19 15.19
C GLU A 204 -2.04 -11.94 15.79
N GLN A 205 -1.98 -13.25 15.56
CA GLN A 205 -0.92 -14.14 16.08
C GLN A 205 0.25 -14.31 15.10
N GLN A 206 0.28 -13.58 13.98
CA GLN A 206 1.30 -13.71 12.95
C GLN A 206 2.19 -12.47 12.89
N ALA A 207 3.52 -12.69 12.91
CA ALA A 207 4.51 -11.63 12.75
C ALA A 207 4.47 -10.99 11.33
N TYR A 208 4.09 -11.77 10.33
CA TYR A 208 4.02 -11.38 8.93
C TYR A 208 2.65 -11.72 8.34
N PRO A 209 2.13 -10.91 7.41
CA PRO A 209 0.94 -11.27 6.65
C PRO A 209 1.16 -12.50 5.79
N ALA A 210 0.07 -13.17 5.48
CA ALA A 210 0.02 -14.25 4.49
C ALA A 210 -0.49 -13.73 3.16
N GLY A 211 0.03 -14.29 2.06
CA GLY A 211 -0.35 -13.91 0.70
C GLY A 211 -0.13 -15.03 -0.30
N HIS A 212 -0.29 -14.70 -1.57
CA HIS A 212 -0.11 -15.64 -2.66
C HIS A 212 0.69 -15.05 -3.82
N LEU A 213 1.33 -15.93 -4.60
CA LEU A 213 2.02 -15.59 -5.84
C LEU A 213 1.00 -15.30 -6.94
N VAL A 214 1.11 -14.15 -7.58
CA VAL A 214 0.28 -13.73 -8.73
C VAL A 214 1.00 -13.96 -10.05
N GLY A 215 2.31 -13.68 -10.10
CA GLY A 215 3.08 -13.79 -11.33
C GLY A 215 4.60 -13.65 -11.13
N ILE A 216 5.31 -13.65 -12.23
CA ILE A 216 6.78 -13.55 -12.26
C ILE A 216 7.15 -12.51 -13.31
N PHE A 217 7.99 -11.54 -12.96
CA PHE A 217 8.54 -10.58 -13.91
C PHE A 217 9.69 -11.18 -14.75
N GLY A 218 10.60 -11.90 -14.10
CA GLY A 218 11.81 -12.43 -14.68
C GLY A 218 12.95 -12.59 -13.68
N ASP A 219 14.17 -12.73 -14.16
CA ASP A 219 15.37 -12.82 -13.33
C ASP A 219 15.70 -11.46 -12.69
N ALA A 220 16.09 -11.48 -11.42
CA ALA A 220 16.29 -10.26 -10.63
C ALA A 220 17.44 -9.36 -11.15
N ASP A 221 18.41 -9.94 -11.83
CA ASP A 221 19.58 -9.20 -12.35
C ASP A 221 19.42 -8.76 -13.82
N ASP A 222 18.23 -8.97 -14.42
CA ASP A 222 17.96 -8.58 -15.81
C ASP A 222 17.40 -7.16 -15.89
N LEU A 223 18.03 -6.30 -16.71
CA LEU A 223 17.63 -4.91 -16.90
C LEU A 223 16.16 -4.75 -17.34
N ASN A 224 15.70 -5.63 -18.24
CA ASN A 224 14.31 -5.57 -18.70
C ASN A 224 13.33 -5.93 -17.57
N THR A 225 13.72 -6.86 -16.71
CA THR A 225 12.94 -7.24 -15.53
C THR A 225 12.85 -6.08 -14.55
N GLU A 226 13.96 -5.44 -14.21
CA GLU A 226 13.96 -4.28 -13.30
C GLU A 226 13.16 -3.10 -13.87
N SER A 227 13.27 -2.85 -15.19
CA SER A 227 12.46 -1.83 -15.85
C SER A 227 10.96 -2.10 -15.74
N LYS A 228 10.53 -3.36 -15.92
CA LYS A 228 9.13 -3.76 -15.76
C LYS A 228 8.65 -3.58 -14.32
N VAL A 229 9.49 -3.89 -13.34
CA VAL A 229 9.18 -3.69 -11.91
C VAL A 229 8.98 -2.22 -11.62
N ILE A 230 9.85 -1.33 -12.09
CA ILE A 230 9.71 0.12 -11.90
C ILE A 230 8.39 0.63 -12.50
N LEU A 231 8.11 0.26 -13.75
CA LEU A 231 6.86 0.66 -14.41
C LEU A 231 5.62 0.15 -13.66
N PHE A 232 5.68 -1.08 -13.15
CA PHE A 232 4.60 -1.67 -12.38
C PHE A 232 4.37 -0.93 -11.05
N GLU A 233 5.43 -0.64 -10.28
CA GLU A 233 5.33 0.08 -9.00
C GLU A 233 4.75 1.49 -9.17
N HIS A 234 5.03 2.14 -10.31
CA HIS A 234 4.50 3.45 -10.65
C HIS A 234 3.15 3.40 -11.39
N ASN A 235 2.50 2.22 -11.46
CA ASN A 235 1.23 2.01 -12.16
C ASN A 235 1.23 2.50 -13.62
N VAL A 236 2.39 2.41 -14.29
CA VAL A 236 2.50 2.75 -15.70
C VAL A 236 1.96 1.60 -16.54
N GLU A 237 0.91 1.89 -17.32
CA GLU A 237 0.30 0.89 -18.21
C GLU A 237 1.25 0.54 -19.36
N THR A 238 1.67 -0.72 -19.43
CA THR A 238 2.60 -1.23 -20.45
C THR A 238 1.96 -2.22 -21.43
N ARG A 239 0.66 -2.51 -21.25
CA ARG A 239 -0.06 -3.41 -22.16
C ARG A 239 -0.21 -2.79 -23.54
N SER A 240 -0.12 -3.62 -24.56
CA SER A 240 -0.46 -3.22 -25.93
C SER A 240 -1.94 -2.79 -26.00
N PHE A 241 -2.23 -1.89 -26.93
CA PHE A 241 -3.62 -1.54 -27.20
C PHE A 241 -4.43 -2.77 -27.58
N SER A 242 -5.70 -2.79 -27.17
CA SER A 242 -6.62 -3.86 -27.55
C SER A 242 -6.84 -3.84 -29.07
N GLN A 243 -7.18 -5.01 -29.65
CA GLN A 243 -7.45 -5.09 -31.08
C GLN A 243 -8.56 -4.12 -31.52
N ALA A 244 -9.56 -3.92 -30.69
CA ALA A 244 -10.64 -2.94 -30.97
C ALA A 244 -10.13 -1.51 -31.11
N VAL A 245 -9.13 -1.12 -30.33
CA VAL A 245 -8.48 0.20 -30.46
C VAL A 245 -7.62 0.26 -31.73
N ILE A 246 -6.87 -0.80 -32.04
CA ILE A 246 -6.05 -0.88 -33.25
C ILE A 246 -6.94 -0.82 -34.49
N ASP A 247 -8.07 -1.48 -34.50
CA ASP A 247 -9.04 -1.49 -35.61
C ASP A 247 -9.70 -0.10 -35.84
N CYS A 248 -9.69 0.78 -34.85
CA CYS A 248 -10.12 2.17 -34.99
C CYS A 248 -9.08 3.08 -35.66
N LEU A 249 -7.83 2.64 -35.79
CA LEU A 249 -6.78 3.41 -36.44
C LEU A 249 -6.88 3.31 -37.96
N PRO A 250 -6.43 4.34 -38.68
CA PRO A 250 -6.35 4.29 -40.16
C PRO A 250 -5.48 3.11 -40.60
N GLN A 251 -5.97 2.35 -41.57
CA GLN A 251 -5.28 1.14 -42.04
C GLN A 251 -3.95 1.43 -42.76
N GLU A 252 -3.76 2.65 -43.20
CA GLU A 252 -2.53 3.11 -43.84
C GLU A 252 -1.33 3.14 -42.88
N GLY A 253 -1.56 3.09 -41.56
CA GLY A 253 -0.52 3.11 -40.55
C GLY A 253 0.47 4.25 -40.71
N ALA A 254 1.76 3.94 -40.89
CA ALA A 254 2.81 4.93 -41.07
C ALA A 254 2.69 5.73 -42.38
N ASN A 255 1.92 5.26 -43.36
CA ASN A 255 1.66 5.93 -44.64
C ASN A 255 0.43 6.84 -44.62
N PHE A 256 -0.27 6.92 -43.47
CA PHE A 256 -1.43 7.79 -43.31
C PHE A 256 -1.06 9.25 -43.61
N LYS A 257 -1.83 9.86 -44.52
CA LYS A 257 -1.71 11.29 -44.88
C LYS A 257 -3.04 11.99 -44.64
N ILE A 258 -2.95 13.14 -44.01
CA ILE A 258 -4.11 14.01 -43.84
C ILE A 258 -4.50 14.54 -45.25
N THR A 259 -5.75 14.34 -45.64
CA THR A 259 -6.26 14.80 -46.96
C THR A 259 -6.31 16.32 -47.02
N GLU A 260 -6.22 16.90 -48.21
CA GLU A 260 -6.33 18.36 -48.44
C GLU A 260 -7.67 18.91 -47.91
N ALA A 261 -8.76 18.18 -48.10
CA ALA A 261 -10.08 18.56 -47.59
C ALA A 261 -10.09 18.62 -46.03
N GLU A 262 -9.40 17.71 -45.34
CA GLU A 262 -9.29 17.73 -43.91
C GLU A 262 -8.33 18.85 -43.43
N MET A 263 -7.26 19.10 -44.17
CA MET A 263 -6.34 20.22 -43.88
C MET A 263 -7.07 21.59 -43.98
N ALA A 264 -7.95 21.75 -44.96
CA ALA A 264 -8.72 22.97 -45.11
C ALA A 264 -9.74 23.23 -43.99
N ARG A 265 -10.13 22.17 -43.26
CA ARG A 265 -11.07 22.27 -42.12
C ARG A 265 -10.36 22.51 -40.78
N ARG A 266 -9.06 22.32 -40.71
CA ARG A 266 -8.26 22.45 -39.47
C ARG A 266 -7.64 23.85 -39.39
N GLN A 267 -7.49 24.31 -38.13
CA GLN A 267 -6.73 25.52 -37.88
C GLN A 267 -5.23 25.17 -37.80
N ASP A 268 -4.38 25.88 -38.51
CA ASP A 268 -2.94 25.73 -38.43
C ASP A 268 -2.40 26.43 -37.16
N LEU A 269 -1.93 25.63 -36.21
CA LEU A 269 -1.37 26.10 -34.96
C LEU A 269 0.16 26.06 -34.91
N ARG A 270 0.86 25.70 -36.01
CA ARG A 270 2.31 25.56 -36.04
C ARG A 270 3.09 26.85 -35.75
N SER A 271 2.44 27.99 -35.91
CA SER A 271 3.02 29.31 -35.59
C SER A 271 2.85 29.74 -34.11
N TYR A 272 2.07 28.99 -33.33
CA TYR A 272 1.83 29.32 -31.95
C TYR A 272 2.88 28.61 -31.05
N PRO A 273 3.40 29.28 -30.00
CA PRO A 273 4.25 28.62 -29.02
C PRO A 273 3.43 27.59 -28.24
N ILE A 274 3.90 26.33 -28.25
CA ILE A 274 3.31 25.25 -27.45
C ILE A 274 4.11 25.16 -26.17
N VAL A 275 3.43 25.31 -25.03
CA VAL A 275 4.00 25.10 -23.69
C VAL A 275 3.46 23.77 -23.17
N SER A 276 4.35 22.86 -22.82
CA SER A 276 4.02 21.55 -22.20
C SER A 276 4.28 21.60 -20.71
#